data_de2b1e9e2cbd24df79f2ebfd36fe245a
#
_entry.id   de2b1e9e2cbd24df79f2ebfd36fe245a
#
_cell.length_a   1.000
_cell.length_b   1.000
_cell.length_c   1.000
_cell.angle_alpha   90.00
_cell.angle_beta   90.00
_cell.angle_gamma   90.00
#
_symmetry.space_group_name_H-M   'P 1'
#
loop_
_entity.id
_entity.type
_entity.pdbx_description
1 polymer ?
#
loop_
_entity_poly.entity_id
_entity_poly.type
_entity_poly.pdbx_seq_one_letter_code
_entity_poly.pdbx_strand_id
1 'polypeptide(L)'
;MDQTDIEVVKAVFSAFAERDLDGVLAHVADDIIFSPVTADYAGRTEAYVGHDGIRDYFRDVASIWDHITLTPTRFRQVGATVLVTGKISAVAPERLIAGSTGWIWRLREGKIVYGRVYPSAGAAIAAMENSGW
;
A
#
# COMPACT_ATOMS: atom_id res chain seq x y z
N MET A 1 -24.93 0.90 -4.49
CA MET A 1 -23.98 1.20 -5.57
C MET A 1 -22.62 0.66 -5.19
N ASP A 2 -21.96 0.07 -6.15
CA ASP A 2 -20.61 -0.45 -5.91
C ASP A 2 -19.62 0.69 -5.76
N GLN A 3 -18.64 0.50 -4.91
CA GLN A 3 -17.55 1.46 -4.76
C GLN A 3 -16.69 1.47 -6.03
N THR A 4 -16.22 2.65 -6.44
CA THR A 4 -15.22 2.73 -7.50
C THR A 4 -13.88 2.17 -6.97
N ASP A 5 -12.99 1.82 -7.89
CA ASP A 5 -11.66 1.32 -7.49
C ASP A 5 -10.91 2.36 -6.66
N ILE A 6 -11.02 3.63 -7.02
CA ILE A 6 -10.39 4.71 -6.23
C ILE A 6 -10.96 4.76 -4.81
N GLU A 7 -12.29 4.61 -4.66
CA GLU A 7 -12.93 4.60 -3.34
C GLU A 7 -12.46 3.42 -2.50
N VAL A 8 -12.27 2.25 -3.10
CA VAL A 8 -11.74 1.07 -2.41
C VAL A 8 -10.32 1.34 -1.90
N VAL A 9 -9.48 1.92 -2.74
CA VAL A 9 -8.10 2.27 -2.36
C VAL A 9 -8.10 3.30 -1.23
N LYS A 10 -8.94 4.32 -1.31
CA LYS A 10 -9.08 5.32 -0.24
C LYS A 10 -9.53 4.69 1.07
N ALA A 11 -10.46 3.74 1.02
CA ALA A 11 -10.94 3.03 2.21
C ALA A 11 -9.81 2.24 2.88
N VAL A 12 -8.94 1.63 2.09
CA VAL A 12 -7.78 0.90 2.61
C VAL A 12 -6.79 1.85 3.30
N PHE A 13 -6.51 3.01 2.71
CA PHE A 13 -5.65 4.00 3.37
C PHE A 13 -6.25 4.48 4.69
N SER A 14 -7.55 4.74 4.73
CA SER A 14 -8.24 5.17 5.95
C SER A 14 -8.19 4.08 7.02
N ALA A 15 -8.46 2.83 6.65
CA ALA A 15 -8.40 1.70 7.58
C ALA A 15 -6.99 1.50 8.13
N PHE A 16 -5.98 1.62 7.28
CA PHE A 16 -4.59 1.51 7.73
C PHE A 16 -4.23 2.63 8.70
N ALA A 17 -4.66 3.86 8.43
CA ALA A 17 -4.41 4.99 9.33
C ALA A 17 -4.96 4.75 10.74
N GLU A 18 -6.09 4.06 10.83
CA GLU A 18 -6.72 3.70 12.10
C GLU A 18 -6.23 2.36 12.65
N ARG A 19 -5.33 1.70 11.95
CA ARG A 19 -4.87 0.34 12.27
C ARG A 19 -6.02 -0.66 12.34
N ASP A 20 -7.01 -0.47 11.48
CA ASP A 20 -8.19 -1.32 11.37
C ASP A 20 -7.90 -2.46 10.39
N LEU A 21 -7.35 -3.55 10.89
CA LEU A 21 -6.98 -4.71 10.07
C LEU A 21 -8.21 -5.28 9.35
N ASP A 22 -9.32 -5.43 10.04
CA ASP A 22 -10.54 -5.98 9.44
C ASP A 22 -11.05 -5.09 8.30
N GLY A 23 -10.94 -3.77 8.46
CA GLY A 23 -11.30 -2.82 7.43
C GLY A 23 -10.44 -2.96 6.17
N VAL A 24 -9.14 -3.22 6.34
CA VAL A 24 -8.26 -3.50 5.20
C VAL A 24 -8.61 -4.83 4.55
N LEU A 25 -8.77 -5.89 5.36
CA LEU A 25 -9.07 -7.23 4.83
C LEU A 25 -10.38 -7.27 4.06
N ALA A 26 -11.34 -6.42 4.41
CA ALA A 26 -12.62 -6.34 3.70
C ALA A 26 -12.47 -5.86 2.25
N HIS A 27 -11.37 -5.19 1.93
CA HIS A 27 -11.16 -4.57 0.62
C HIS A 27 -10.04 -5.23 -0.19
N VAL A 28 -9.39 -6.27 0.34
CA VAL A 28 -8.31 -6.97 -0.37
C VAL A 28 -8.73 -8.41 -0.67
N ALA A 29 -8.27 -8.92 -1.81
CA ALA A 29 -8.58 -10.28 -2.22
C ALA A 29 -7.83 -11.29 -1.36
N ASP A 30 -8.33 -12.53 -1.32
CA ASP A 30 -7.71 -13.62 -0.57
C ASP A 30 -6.29 -13.94 -1.05
N ASP A 31 -6.00 -13.62 -2.30
CA ASP A 31 -4.71 -13.90 -2.95
C ASP A 31 -3.89 -12.64 -3.22
N ILE A 32 -4.16 -11.56 -2.49
CA ILE A 32 -3.42 -10.30 -2.65
C ILE A 32 -1.91 -10.52 -2.55
N ILE A 33 -1.16 -9.77 -3.38
CA ILE A 33 0.30 -9.68 -3.27
C ILE A 33 0.64 -8.24 -2.97
N PHE A 34 1.32 -8.00 -1.85
CA PHE A 34 1.64 -6.66 -1.40
C PHE A 34 3.13 -6.52 -1.11
N SER A 35 3.77 -5.52 -1.71
CA SER A 35 5.20 -5.23 -1.56
C SER A 35 5.39 -3.82 -1.01
N PRO A 36 5.49 -3.64 0.31
CA PRO A 36 5.73 -2.32 0.90
C PRO A 36 7.20 -1.92 0.80
N VAL A 37 7.47 -0.61 0.82
CA VAL A 37 8.84 -0.10 0.81
C VAL A 37 9.58 -0.48 2.10
N THR A 38 8.84 -0.76 3.18
CA THR A 38 9.39 -1.08 4.50
C THR A 38 9.70 -2.58 4.69
N ALA A 39 9.45 -3.41 3.68
CA ALA A 39 9.66 -4.85 3.80
C ALA A 39 11.10 -5.22 4.18
N ASP A 40 12.08 -4.52 3.62
CA ASP A 40 13.51 -4.78 3.89
C ASP A 40 13.84 -4.59 5.37
N TYR A 41 13.20 -3.64 6.04
CA TYR A 41 13.43 -3.40 7.46
C TYR A 41 12.88 -4.51 8.34
N ALA A 42 11.93 -5.29 7.83
CA ALA A 42 11.39 -6.46 8.51
C ALA A 42 12.21 -7.72 8.21
N GLY A 43 13.28 -7.60 7.41
CA GLY A 43 14.07 -8.74 6.98
C GLY A 43 13.39 -9.58 5.92
N ARG A 44 12.38 -9.05 5.25
CA ARG A 44 11.65 -9.77 4.21
C ARG A 44 12.27 -9.52 2.84
N THR A 45 12.44 -10.61 2.10
CA THR A 45 12.88 -10.55 0.70
C THR A 45 11.73 -10.83 -0.27
N GLU A 46 10.58 -11.24 0.26
CA GLU A 46 9.40 -11.60 -0.52
C GLU A 46 8.21 -10.72 -0.14
N ALA A 47 7.26 -10.61 -1.06
CA ALA A 47 6.02 -9.88 -0.83
C ALA A 47 5.18 -10.56 0.26
N TYR A 48 4.30 -9.79 0.88
CA TYR A 48 3.25 -10.32 1.74
C TYR A 48 2.14 -10.87 0.86
N VAL A 49 1.72 -12.11 1.11
CA VAL A 49 0.76 -12.80 0.25
C VAL A 49 -0.48 -13.19 1.04
N GLY A 50 -1.65 -12.87 0.49
CA GLY A 50 -2.94 -13.24 1.03
C GLY A 50 -3.30 -12.47 2.30
N HIS A 51 -4.43 -12.83 2.89
CA HIS A 51 -4.89 -12.20 4.14
C HIS A 51 -3.90 -12.43 5.28
N ASP A 52 -3.31 -13.62 5.36
CA ASP A 52 -2.28 -13.89 6.37
C ASP A 52 -1.06 -12.99 6.19
N GLY A 53 -0.68 -12.72 4.94
CA GLY A 53 0.39 -11.78 4.64
C GLY A 53 0.06 -10.37 5.11
N ILE A 54 -1.17 -9.92 4.95
CA ILE A 54 -1.59 -8.60 5.43
C ILE A 54 -1.56 -8.54 6.97
N ARG A 55 -1.96 -9.61 7.64
CA ARG A 55 -1.85 -9.69 9.11
C ARG A 55 -0.39 -9.59 9.54
N ASP A 56 0.51 -10.29 8.83
CA ASP A 56 1.95 -10.22 9.08
C ASP A 56 2.49 -8.80 8.87
N TYR A 57 2.02 -8.11 7.84
CA TYR A 57 2.42 -6.74 7.57
C TYR A 57 2.05 -5.81 8.73
N PHE A 58 0.82 -5.91 9.23
CA PHE A 58 0.37 -5.10 10.37
C PHE A 58 1.22 -5.37 11.62
N ARG A 59 1.53 -6.65 11.88
CA ARG A 59 2.39 -7.04 13.00
C ARG A 59 3.79 -6.48 12.84
N ASP A 60 4.38 -6.59 11.63
CA ASP A 60 5.73 -6.09 11.36
C ASP A 60 5.80 -4.57 11.51
N VAL A 61 4.80 -3.86 11.00
CA VAL A 61 4.72 -2.39 11.16
C VAL A 61 4.71 -2.02 12.64
N ALA A 62 3.87 -2.69 13.42
CA ALA A 62 3.74 -2.39 14.85
C ALA A 62 5.03 -2.70 15.62
N SER A 63 5.82 -3.69 15.17
CA SER A 63 7.04 -4.08 15.88
C SER A 63 8.25 -3.23 15.49
N ILE A 64 8.27 -2.64 14.29
CA ILE A 64 9.43 -1.92 13.76
C ILE A 64 9.31 -0.42 13.93
N TRP A 65 8.12 0.14 13.70
CA TRP A 65 7.90 1.57 13.64
C TRP A 65 7.12 2.08 14.85
N ASP A 66 7.60 3.15 15.47
CA ASP A 66 6.86 3.86 16.51
C ASP A 66 5.66 4.58 15.89
N HIS A 67 5.88 5.21 14.75
CA HIS A 67 4.84 5.90 13.99
C HIS A 67 5.06 5.68 12.51
N ILE A 68 3.97 5.47 11.78
CA ILE A 68 3.98 5.48 10.32
C ILE A 68 2.73 6.23 9.86
N THR A 69 2.94 7.23 9.02
CA THR A 69 1.86 8.06 8.47
C THR A 69 1.96 8.08 6.96
N LEU A 70 0.87 7.73 6.31
CA LEU A 70 0.76 7.78 4.86
C LEU A 70 -0.18 8.92 4.50
N THR A 71 0.25 9.81 3.60
CA THR A 71 -0.53 10.97 3.18
C THR A 71 -0.72 10.92 1.67
N PRO A 72 -1.70 10.16 1.18
CA PRO A 72 -1.99 10.13 -0.25
C PRO A 72 -2.58 11.48 -0.66
N THR A 73 -2.09 12.05 -1.76
CA THR A 73 -2.52 13.36 -2.23
C THR A 73 -3.17 13.33 -3.61
N ARG A 74 -2.85 12.34 -4.43
CA ARG A 74 -3.34 12.28 -5.79
C ARG A 74 -3.65 10.83 -6.17
N PHE A 75 -4.82 10.60 -6.75
CA PHE A 75 -5.30 9.30 -7.20
C PHE A 75 -5.60 9.35 -8.68
N ARG A 76 -5.06 8.41 -9.44
CA ARG A 76 -5.26 8.33 -10.87
C ARG A 76 -5.56 6.88 -11.27
N GLN A 77 -6.63 6.68 -12.01
CA GLN A 77 -7.03 5.34 -12.44
C GLN A 77 -6.82 5.14 -13.92
N VAL A 78 -6.22 4.01 -14.29
CA VAL A 78 -6.08 3.57 -15.67
C VAL A 78 -6.50 2.10 -15.72
N GLY A 79 -7.65 1.82 -16.33
CA GLY A 79 -8.21 0.46 -16.33
C GLY A 79 -8.47 -0.03 -14.92
N ALA A 80 -7.93 -1.18 -14.58
CA ALA A 80 -8.06 -1.79 -13.25
C ALA A 80 -6.90 -1.43 -12.31
N THR A 81 -6.11 -0.41 -12.67
CA THR A 81 -4.93 0.00 -11.92
C THR A 81 -5.14 1.41 -11.37
N VAL A 82 -4.82 1.61 -10.09
CA VAL A 82 -4.87 2.93 -9.45
C VAL A 82 -3.46 3.31 -9.04
N LEU A 83 -3.00 4.45 -9.55
CA LEU A 83 -1.73 5.06 -9.13
C LEU A 83 -2.05 6.10 -8.07
N VAL A 84 -1.37 6.02 -6.93
CA VAL A 84 -1.47 7.01 -5.86
C VAL A 84 -0.10 7.62 -5.64
N THR A 85 -0.06 8.94 -5.53
CA THR A 85 1.18 9.64 -5.16
C THR A 85 0.91 10.46 -3.91
N GLY A 86 1.94 10.67 -3.10
CA GLY A 86 1.79 11.39 -1.84
C GLY A 86 3.07 11.36 -1.04
N LYS A 87 2.92 11.31 0.28
CA LYS A 87 4.05 11.35 1.21
C LYS A 87 3.96 10.22 2.22
N ILE A 88 5.13 9.81 2.71
CA ILE A 88 5.26 8.84 3.79
C ILE A 88 6.15 9.43 4.87
N SER A 89 5.81 9.16 6.13
CA SER A 89 6.66 9.43 7.28
C SER A 89 6.62 8.21 8.17
N ALA A 90 7.78 7.64 8.46
CA ALA A 90 7.90 6.48 9.35
C ALA A 90 9.05 6.70 10.30
N VAL A 91 8.81 6.55 11.59
CA VAL A 91 9.76 6.85 12.66
C VAL A 91 9.96 5.63 13.53
N ALA A 92 11.22 5.24 13.74
CA ALA A 92 11.65 4.22 14.67
C ALA A 92 12.82 4.79 15.48
N PRO A 93 13.27 4.13 16.58
CA PRO A 93 14.32 4.71 17.43
C PRO A 93 15.59 5.10 16.71
N GLU A 94 15.98 4.38 15.66
CA GLU A 94 17.21 4.64 14.94
C GLU A 94 17.01 4.92 13.46
N ARG A 95 15.76 5.12 13.02
CA ARG A 95 15.43 5.26 11.60
C ARG A 95 14.34 6.29 11.39
N LEU A 96 14.49 7.03 10.32
CA LEU A 96 13.47 7.96 9.84
C LEU A 96 13.34 7.80 8.33
N ILE A 97 12.13 7.56 7.87
CA ILE A 97 11.78 7.63 6.45
C ILE A 97 10.80 8.78 6.29
N ALA A 98 11.11 9.71 5.41
CA ALA A 98 10.21 10.83 5.13
C ALA A 98 10.43 11.29 3.70
N GLY A 99 9.34 11.59 3.00
CA GLY A 99 9.44 12.15 1.66
C GLY A 99 8.30 11.70 0.76
N SER A 100 8.46 11.93 -0.54
CA SER A 100 7.47 11.52 -1.52
C SER A 100 7.49 10.01 -1.71
N THR A 101 6.34 9.47 -2.06
CA THR A 101 6.20 8.05 -2.34
C THR A 101 5.07 7.85 -3.34
N GLY A 102 4.99 6.67 -3.89
CA GLY A 102 3.91 6.29 -4.78
C GLY A 102 3.49 4.85 -4.54
N TRP A 103 2.25 4.58 -4.84
CA TRP A 103 1.66 3.25 -4.71
C TRP A 103 1.00 2.89 -6.04
N ILE A 104 1.16 1.63 -6.46
CA ILE A 104 0.39 1.08 -7.58
C ILE A 104 -0.48 -0.04 -7.02
N TRP A 105 -1.77 0.06 -7.27
CA TRP A 105 -2.77 -0.90 -6.83
C TRP A 105 -3.49 -1.48 -8.03
N ARG A 106 -3.67 -2.79 -8.06
CA ARG A 106 -4.52 -3.44 -9.07
C ARG A 106 -5.71 -4.09 -8.40
N LEU A 107 -6.85 -3.98 -9.05
CA LEU A 107 -8.11 -4.47 -8.49
C LEU A 107 -8.76 -5.46 -9.44
N ARG A 108 -9.54 -6.36 -8.85
CA ARG A 108 -10.36 -7.33 -9.57
C ARG A 108 -11.68 -7.46 -8.81
N GLU A 109 -12.78 -7.16 -9.49
CA GLU A 109 -14.13 -7.24 -8.91
C GLU A 109 -14.26 -6.47 -7.58
N GLY A 110 -13.68 -5.27 -7.54
CA GLY A 110 -13.78 -4.40 -6.37
C GLY A 110 -12.86 -4.77 -5.22
N LYS A 111 -11.93 -5.70 -5.43
CA LYS A 111 -10.94 -6.09 -4.41
C LYS A 111 -9.53 -5.84 -4.91
N ILE A 112 -8.65 -5.42 -4.01
CA ILE A 112 -7.25 -5.21 -4.33
C ILE A 112 -6.57 -6.57 -4.42
N VAL A 113 -5.95 -6.86 -5.59
CA VAL A 113 -5.21 -8.11 -5.81
C VAL A 113 -3.71 -7.90 -5.82
N TYR A 114 -3.25 -6.67 -5.96
CA TYR A 114 -1.84 -6.34 -6.00
C TYR A 114 -1.63 -4.92 -5.48
N GLY A 115 -0.59 -4.75 -4.68
CA GLY A 115 -0.16 -3.43 -4.24
C GLY A 115 1.35 -3.40 -4.11
N ARG A 116 1.95 -2.30 -4.54
CA ARG A 116 3.39 -2.08 -4.38
C ARG A 116 3.65 -0.63 -4.05
N VAL A 117 4.54 -0.41 -3.09
CA VAL A 117 4.99 0.91 -2.69
C VAL A 117 6.34 1.18 -3.32
N TYR A 118 6.52 2.36 -3.88
CA TYR A 118 7.75 2.78 -4.55
C TYR A 118 8.47 3.81 -3.69
N PRO A 119 9.80 3.89 -3.79
CA PRO A 119 10.59 4.82 -2.96
C PRO A 119 10.38 6.29 -3.29
N SER A 120 9.70 6.59 -4.41
CA SER A 120 9.36 7.97 -4.77
C SER A 120 8.15 7.98 -5.70
N ALA A 121 7.47 9.13 -5.78
CA ALA A 121 6.39 9.31 -6.72
C ALA A 121 6.87 9.11 -8.17
N GLY A 122 8.06 9.61 -8.48
CA GLY A 122 8.65 9.45 -9.81
C GLY A 122 8.88 7.99 -10.19
N ALA A 123 9.34 7.17 -9.24
CA ALA A 123 9.55 5.74 -9.48
C ALA A 123 8.22 5.02 -9.77
N ALA A 124 7.16 5.37 -9.04
CA ALA A 124 5.85 4.79 -9.28
C ALA A 124 5.29 5.19 -10.65
N ILE A 125 5.41 6.46 -11.02
CA ILE A 125 4.96 6.96 -12.32
C ILE A 125 5.72 6.24 -13.44
N ALA A 126 7.04 6.13 -13.33
CA ALA A 126 7.85 5.45 -14.33
C ALA A 126 7.47 3.97 -14.47
N ALA A 127 7.21 3.29 -13.37
CA ALA A 127 6.78 1.89 -13.39
C ALA A 127 5.43 1.76 -14.10
N MET A 128 4.51 2.69 -13.86
CA MET A 128 3.20 2.70 -14.49
C MET A 128 3.31 2.90 -16.01
N GLU A 129 4.17 3.81 -16.45
CA GLU A 129 4.37 4.09 -17.86
C GLU A 129 5.08 2.95 -18.60
N ASN A 130 6.02 2.28 -17.95
CA ASN A 130 6.86 1.26 -18.58
C ASN A 130 6.25 -0.14 -18.56
N SER A 131 5.30 -0.40 -17.68
CA SER A 131 4.76 -1.76 -17.50
C SER A 131 3.56 -2.08 -18.36
N GLY A 132 2.96 -1.08 -19.00
CA GLY A 132 1.76 -1.29 -19.81
C GLY A 132 0.51 -1.64 -19.03
N TRP A 133 0.47 -1.26 -17.79
CA TRP A 133 -0.67 -1.54 -16.89
C TRP A 133 -2.05 -1.18 -17.45
#